data_1bbc26d37a31dacc787f1f680c65eb04
#
_entry.id   1bbc26d37a31dacc787f1f680c65eb04
#
_cell.length_a   1.000
_cell.length_b   1.000
_cell.length_c   1.000
_cell.angle_alpha   90.00
_cell.angle_beta   90.00
_cell.angle_gamma   90.00
#
_symmetry.space_group_name_H-M   'P 1'
#
loop_
_entity.id
_entity.type
_entity.pdbx_description
1 polymer ?
#
loop_
_entity_poly.entity_id
_entity_poly.type
_entity_poly.pdbx_seq_one_letter_code
_entity_poly.pdbx_strand_id
1 'polypeptide(L)'
;DVEGRSCVLVDDMIDTGGTIAKAVQVLLDSGAKDVIVAATHGVLSGPAVDRLSTCGAREVIVTDTLPIPAGKRFEQLTVLPIAPLLARAIKAVFDDGSVAELFDTVGVAGD
;
A
#
# COMPACT_ATOMS: atom_id res chain seq x y z
N ASP A 1 -14.16 8.27 -14.21
CA ASP A 1 -13.22 8.86 -15.17
C ASP A 1 -11.86 9.10 -14.53
N VAL A 2 -10.82 8.48 -15.07
CA VAL A 2 -9.45 8.53 -14.52
C VAL A 2 -8.48 9.30 -15.42
N GLU A 3 -8.94 9.77 -16.56
CA GLU A 3 -8.06 10.43 -17.53
C GLU A 3 -7.34 11.63 -16.93
N GLY A 4 -6.02 11.66 -17.04
CA GLY A 4 -5.18 12.72 -16.52
C GLY A 4 -5.05 12.76 -15.01
N ARG A 5 -5.61 11.78 -14.29
CA ARG A 5 -5.62 11.75 -12.84
C ARG A 5 -4.61 10.76 -12.28
N SER A 6 -4.07 11.07 -11.12
CA SER A 6 -3.30 10.12 -10.31
C SER A 6 -4.29 9.23 -9.56
N CYS A 7 -4.10 7.92 -9.67
CA CYS A 7 -4.99 6.94 -9.05
C CYS A 7 -4.28 6.21 -7.94
N VAL A 8 -5.01 5.88 -6.89
CA VAL A 8 -4.51 5.05 -5.79
C VAL A 8 -5.38 3.80 -5.71
N LEU A 9 -4.76 2.63 -5.84
CA LEU A 9 -5.40 1.34 -5.61
C LEU A 9 -5.10 0.89 -4.19
N VAL A 10 -6.13 0.60 -3.42
CA VAL A 10 -5.99 0.18 -2.03
C VAL A 10 -6.55 -1.23 -1.87
N ASP A 11 -5.80 -2.09 -1.21
CA ASP A 11 -6.23 -3.45 -0.89
C ASP A 11 -5.69 -3.84 0.50
N ASP A 12 -6.19 -4.94 1.04
CA ASP A 12 -5.71 -5.46 2.32
C ASP A 12 -4.38 -6.20 2.16
N MET A 13 -4.21 -6.96 1.09
CA MET A 13 -2.96 -7.69 0.86
C MET A 13 -2.61 -7.78 -0.63
N ILE A 14 -1.33 -7.95 -0.88
CA ILE A 14 -0.80 -8.31 -2.20
C ILE A 14 -0.14 -9.69 -2.06
N ASP A 15 -0.72 -10.69 -2.69
CA ASP A 15 -0.16 -12.04 -2.68
C ASP A 15 0.66 -12.27 -3.97
N THR A 16 0.06 -12.79 -5.02
CA THR A 16 0.77 -13.04 -6.28
C THR A 16 0.83 -11.82 -7.20
N GLY A 17 0.08 -10.79 -6.90
CA GLY A 17 0.10 -9.52 -7.62
C GLY A 17 -0.61 -9.50 -8.95
N GLY A 18 -1.20 -10.62 -9.39
CA GLY A 18 -1.82 -10.69 -10.71
C GLY A 18 -3.00 -9.76 -10.89
N THR A 19 -3.93 -9.75 -9.94
CA THR A 19 -5.12 -8.89 -9.98
C THR A 19 -4.73 -7.40 -9.89
N ILE A 20 -3.82 -7.08 -8.99
CA ILE A 20 -3.33 -5.70 -8.81
C ILE A 20 -2.62 -5.20 -10.07
N ALA A 21 -1.71 -6.01 -10.63
CA ALA A 21 -0.97 -5.63 -11.84
C ALA A 21 -1.93 -5.37 -13.01
N LYS A 22 -2.95 -6.21 -13.14
CA LYS A 22 -3.96 -6.05 -14.18
C LYS A 22 -4.78 -4.77 -13.98
N ALA A 23 -5.17 -4.48 -12.74
CA ALA A 23 -5.90 -3.26 -12.41
C ALA A 23 -5.08 -2.00 -12.72
N VAL A 24 -3.78 -2.01 -12.43
CA VAL A 24 -2.87 -0.92 -12.80
C VAL A 24 -2.88 -0.70 -14.31
N GLN A 25 -2.75 -1.79 -15.08
CA GLN A 25 -2.77 -1.69 -16.54
C GLN A 25 -4.07 -1.12 -17.07
N VAL A 26 -5.21 -1.55 -16.54
CA VAL A 26 -6.52 -1.04 -16.94
C VAL A 26 -6.61 0.48 -16.68
N LEU A 27 -6.14 0.94 -15.54
CA LEU A 27 -6.16 2.35 -15.21
C LEU A 27 -5.26 3.17 -16.14
N LEU A 28 -4.05 2.69 -16.40
CA LEU A 28 -3.13 3.35 -17.31
C LEU A 28 -3.69 3.39 -18.74
N ASP A 29 -4.27 2.29 -19.20
CA ASP A 29 -4.89 2.21 -20.52
C ASP A 29 -6.11 3.13 -20.65
N SER A 30 -6.76 3.42 -19.52
CA SER A 30 -7.89 4.36 -19.44
C SER A 30 -7.48 5.82 -19.32
N GLY A 31 -6.18 6.09 -19.37
CA GLY A 31 -5.65 7.46 -19.39
C GLY A 31 -5.20 8.01 -18.05
N ALA A 32 -5.09 7.19 -17.01
CA ALA A 32 -4.56 7.63 -15.72
C ALA A 32 -3.13 8.18 -15.89
N LYS A 33 -2.84 9.29 -15.23
CA LYS A 33 -1.52 9.91 -15.26
C LYS A 33 -0.48 9.01 -14.61
N ASP A 34 -0.79 8.49 -13.45
CA ASP A 34 0.01 7.49 -12.74
C ASP A 34 -0.87 6.70 -11.79
N VAL A 35 -0.35 5.56 -11.32
CA VAL A 35 -1.07 4.69 -10.38
C VAL A 35 -0.12 4.34 -9.24
N ILE A 36 -0.59 4.56 -8.02
CA ILE A 36 0.07 4.13 -6.78
C ILE A 36 -0.75 2.99 -6.20
N VAL A 37 -0.09 1.93 -5.79
CA VAL A 37 -0.71 0.79 -5.13
C VAL A 37 -0.37 0.85 -3.64
N ALA A 38 -1.36 0.66 -2.78
CA ALA A 38 -1.17 0.63 -1.34
C ALA A 38 -1.89 -0.57 -0.75
N ALA A 39 -1.18 -1.37 0.04
CA ALA A 39 -1.76 -2.51 0.74
C ALA A 39 -1.16 -2.63 2.13
N THR A 40 -1.96 -3.14 3.07
CA THR A 40 -1.48 -3.37 4.43
C THR A 40 -0.43 -4.49 4.45
N HIS A 41 -0.73 -5.62 3.82
CA HIS A 41 0.10 -6.81 3.91
C HIS A 41 0.78 -7.14 2.58
N GLY A 42 2.09 -7.09 2.56
CA GLY A 42 2.88 -7.52 1.40
C GLY A 42 3.34 -8.96 1.56
N VAL A 43 2.54 -9.91 1.07
CA VAL A 43 2.93 -11.33 1.05
C VAL A 43 3.95 -11.56 -0.06
N LEU A 44 3.69 -10.99 -1.24
CA LEU A 44 4.58 -10.98 -2.40
C LEU A 44 5.06 -12.38 -2.80
N SER A 45 4.10 -13.30 -2.94
CA SER A 45 4.37 -14.70 -3.29
C SER A 45 4.66 -14.87 -4.78
N GLY A 46 5.50 -15.87 -5.09
CA GLY A 46 5.73 -16.29 -6.46
C GLY A 46 6.15 -15.15 -7.39
N PRO A 47 5.39 -14.89 -8.48
CA PRO A 47 5.77 -13.90 -9.48
C PRO A 47 5.42 -12.46 -9.11
N ALA A 48 5.05 -12.17 -7.85
CA ALA A 48 4.56 -10.85 -7.45
C ALA A 48 5.56 -9.72 -7.76
N VAL A 49 6.84 -9.93 -7.42
CA VAL A 49 7.87 -8.90 -7.65
C VAL A 49 7.99 -8.57 -9.13
N ASP A 50 8.06 -9.59 -9.98
CA ASP A 50 8.16 -9.39 -11.43
C ASP A 50 6.93 -8.66 -11.97
N ARG A 51 5.74 -9.07 -11.54
CA ARG A 51 4.49 -8.44 -11.97
C ARG A 51 4.40 -6.98 -11.56
N LEU A 52 4.70 -6.69 -10.30
CA LEU A 52 4.57 -5.34 -9.74
C LEU A 52 5.67 -4.39 -10.25
N SER A 53 6.87 -4.90 -10.47
CA SER A 53 7.97 -4.08 -10.98
C SER A 53 7.79 -3.73 -12.46
N THR A 54 6.98 -4.47 -13.20
CA THR A 54 6.79 -4.27 -14.64
C THR A 54 5.39 -3.80 -15.03
N CYS A 55 4.45 -3.69 -14.09
CA CYS A 55 3.06 -3.34 -14.42
C CYS A 55 2.86 -1.84 -14.71
N GLY A 56 3.84 -1.00 -14.46
CA GLY A 56 3.75 0.43 -14.70
C GLY A 56 3.31 1.25 -13.50
N ALA A 57 3.11 0.64 -12.33
CA ALA A 57 2.81 1.38 -11.12
C ALA A 57 3.97 2.32 -10.77
N ARG A 58 3.64 3.54 -10.41
CA ARG A 58 4.64 4.52 -9.99
C ARG A 58 5.26 4.13 -8.66
N GLU A 59 4.46 3.63 -7.75
CA GLU A 59 4.89 3.22 -6.41
C GLU A 59 3.98 2.12 -5.91
N VAL A 60 4.55 1.18 -5.15
CA VAL A 60 3.82 0.14 -4.43
C VAL A 60 4.19 0.30 -2.96
N ILE A 61 3.21 0.57 -2.12
CA ILE A 61 3.41 0.83 -0.70
C ILE A 61 2.79 -0.31 0.10
N VAL A 62 3.58 -0.93 0.97
CA VAL A 62 3.09 -1.93 1.93
C VAL A 62 3.62 -1.58 3.31
N THR A 63 3.00 -2.16 4.34
CA THR A 63 3.54 -2.06 5.70
C THR A 63 4.42 -3.28 5.98
N ASP A 64 5.11 -3.24 7.11
CA ASP A 64 5.97 -4.33 7.56
C ASP A 64 5.27 -5.31 8.50
N THR A 65 3.96 -5.45 8.40
CA THR A 65 3.21 -6.48 9.14
C THR A 65 3.75 -7.89 8.85
N LEU A 66 4.29 -8.08 7.65
CA LEU A 66 5.04 -9.27 7.27
C LEU A 66 6.45 -8.85 6.87
N PRO A 67 7.48 -9.62 7.21
CA PRO A 67 8.84 -9.27 6.81
C PRO A 67 8.98 -9.33 5.29
N ILE A 68 9.67 -8.33 4.75
CA ILE A 68 9.96 -8.25 3.32
C ILE A 68 11.45 -8.55 3.13
N PRO A 69 11.82 -9.76 2.71
CA PRO A 69 13.23 -10.09 2.50
C PRO A 69 13.84 -9.23 1.39
N ALA A 70 15.16 -9.06 1.45
CA ALA A 70 15.87 -8.25 0.45
C ALA A 70 15.61 -8.71 -0.99
N GLY A 71 15.47 -10.02 -1.21
CA GLY A 71 15.20 -10.57 -2.53
C GLY A 71 13.82 -10.25 -3.10
N LYS A 72 12.92 -9.73 -2.28
CA LYS A 72 11.57 -9.31 -2.70
C LYS A 72 11.43 -7.80 -2.81
N ARG A 73 12.50 -7.06 -2.58
CA ARG A 73 12.49 -5.60 -2.73
C ARG A 73 12.76 -5.22 -4.17
N PHE A 74 12.04 -4.23 -4.65
CA PHE A 74 12.19 -3.72 -6.01
C PHE A 74 12.09 -2.19 -5.97
N GLU A 75 12.48 -1.53 -7.06
CA GLU A 75 12.66 -0.09 -7.09
C GLU A 75 11.44 0.70 -6.64
N GLN A 76 10.25 0.30 -7.10
CA GLN A 76 9.02 1.02 -6.80
C GLN A 76 8.46 0.71 -5.41
N LEU A 77 9.01 -0.26 -4.68
CA LEU A 77 8.47 -0.69 -3.40
C LEU A 77 8.89 0.23 -2.27
N THR A 78 7.92 0.69 -1.51
CA THR A 78 8.10 1.41 -0.26
C THR A 78 7.49 0.58 0.87
N VAL A 79 8.27 0.30 1.91
CA VAL A 79 7.81 -0.44 3.08
C VAL A 79 7.72 0.54 4.26
N LEU A 80 6.50 0.72 4.77
CA LEU A 80 6.27 1.62 5.91
C LEU A 80 6.20 0.82 7.21
N PRO A 81 6.83 1.30 8.28
CA PRO A 81 6.76 0.61 9.57
C PRO A 81 5.37 0.76 10.19
N ILE A 82 4.80 -0.36 10.67
CA ILE A 82 3.51 -0.38 11.35
C ILE A 82 3.65 -0.11 12.85
N ALA A 83 4.84 -0.28 13.41
CA ALA A 83 5.06 -0.18 14.85
C ALA A 83 4.61 1.15 15.47
N PRO A 84 4.86 2.32 14.86
CA PRO A 84 4.37 3.57 15.44
C PRO A 84 2.86 3.63 15.62
N LEU A 85 2.10 3.10 14.65
CA LEU A 85 0.64 3.06 14.74
C LEU A 85 0.19 2.11 15.85
N LEU A 86 0.81 0.92 15.93
CA LEU A 86 0.50 -0.05 16.99
C LEU A 86 0.84 0.51 18.37
N ALA A 87 1.96 1.21 18.49
CA ALA A 87 2.36 1.82 19.75
C ALA A 87 1.33 2.85 20.22
N ARG A 88 0.82 3.67 19.30
CA ARG A 88 -0.24 4.65 19.61
C ARG A 88 -1.53 3.97 20.02
N ALA A 89 -1.90 2.90 19.33
CA ALA A 89 -3.10 2.15 19.67
C ALA A 89 -3.00 1.51 21.05
N ILE A 90 -1.87 0.90 21.36
CA ILE A 90 -1.61 0.31 22.69
C ILE A 90 -1.68 1.37 23.76
N LYS A 91 -1.04 2.51 23.54
CA LYS A 91 -1.05 3.63 24.48
C LYS A 91 -2.47 4.15 24.70
N ALA A 92 -3.24 4.31 23.64
CA ALA A 92 -4.63 4.77 23.74
C ALA A 92 -5.49 3.83 24.59
N VAL A 93 -5.37 2.52 24.38
CA VAL A 93 -6.07 1.51 25.16
C VAL A 93 -5.63 1.55 26.63
N PHE A 94 -4.32 1.65 26.88
CA PHE A 94 -3.75 1.68 28.21
C PHE A 94 -4.20 2.93 29.00
N ASP A 95 -4.32 4.05 28.33
CA ASP A 95 -4.73 5.33 28.94
C ASP A 95 -6.27 5.51 28.94
N ASP A 96 -7.05 4.45 28.68
CA ASP A 96 -8.51 4.49 28.53
C ASP A 96 -8.97 5.49 27.45
N GLY A 97 -8.11 5.80 26.50
CA GLY A 97 -8.44 6.67 25.39
C GLY A 97 -9.16 5.95 24.25
N SER A 98 -9.49 6.69 23.20
CA SER A 98 -10.16 6.15 22.03
C SER A 98 -9.17 5.87 20.91
N VAL A 99 -9.20 4.65 20.38
CA VAL A 99 -8.42 4.28 19.20
C VAL A 99 -8.90 5.08 17.96
N ALA A 100 -10.17 5.44 17.94
CA ALA A 100 -10.72 6.22 16.83
C ALA A 100 -10.03 7.57 16.63
N GLU A 101 -9.50 8.17 17.69
CA GLU A 101 -8.76 9.43 17.61
C GLU A 101 -7.53 9.34 16.69
N LEU A 102 -6.92 8.16 16.59
CA LEU A 102 -5.78 7.94 15.73
C LEU A 102 -6.17 8.10 14.25
N PHE A 103 -7.34 7.63 13.89
CA PHE A 103 -7.86 7.73 12.53
C PHE A 103 -8.22 9.17 12.17
N ASP A 104 -8.79 9.91 13.10
CA ASP A 104 -9.08 11.32 12.90
C ASP A 104 -7.81 12.12 12.62
N THR A 105 -6.75 11.88 13.40
CA THR A 105 -5.45 12.52 13.22
C THR A 105 -4.84 12.15 11.86
N VAL A 106 -4.91 10.88 11.49
CA VAL A 106 -4.40 10.41 10.21
C VAL A 106 -5.19 11.01 9.05
N GLY A 107 -6.53 11.09 9.18
CA GLY A 107 -7.39 11.71 8.19
C GLY A 107 -7.04 13.18 7.95
N VAL A 108 -6.81 13.93 9.02
CA VAL A 108 -6.38 15.33 8.93
C VAL A 108 -5.02 15.45 8.26
N ALA A 109 -4.08 14.57 8.61
CA ALA A 109 -2.75 14.56 8.01
C ALA A 109 -2.78 14.15 6.53
N GLY A 110 -3.77 13.37 6.13
CA GLY A 110 -3.96 12.92 4.76
C GLY A 110 -4.58 13.97 3.84
N ASP A 111 -5.14 14.99 4.42
CA ASP A 111 -5.75 16.08 3.66
C ASP A 111 -4.68 17.01 3.07
#